data_69d4bdaabea6696fa1322d1866bc65f8
#
_entry.id   69d4bdaabea6696fa1322d1866bc65f8
#
_cell.length_a   1.000
_cell.length_b   1.000
_cell.length_c   1.000
_cell.angle_alpha   90.00
_cell.angle_beta   90.00
_cell.angle_gamma   90.00
#
_symmetry.space_group_name_H-M   'P 1'
#
loop_
_entity.id
_entity.type
_entity.pdbx_description
1 polymer ?
#
loop_
_entity_poly.entity_id
_entity_poly.type
_entity_poly.pdbx_seq_one_letter_code
_entity_poly.pdbx_strand_id
1 'polypeptide(L)'
;KSLKYMIFGNVLRNGTYPISVSSERIFQALAIARYANEIGADAIAHGSTGAGNDQIRFDMTFLVLAPNVEIITLTRDMALSRDFEINYLKEHGFEADFTKLKYSYNVGLWGTSICGGEILDSAQGLPESAYLKQVEKTGSEQLRIEFKNGEVHAVNGEVFEDKIAAIQKIEEIGAAYGIGRDMHVGDTIIGIKGRVGFEA
;
A
#
# COMPACT_ATOMS: atom_id res chain seq x y z
N LYS A 1 2.21 5.77 -13.60
CA LYS A 1 1.45 5.53 -14.85
C LYS A 1 0.90 4.10 -14.94
N SER A 2 1.67 3.08 -14.56
CA SER A 2 1.29 1.66 -14.77
C SER A 2 0.16 1.18 -13.86
N LEU A 3 0.06 1.67 -12.62
CA LEU A 3 -0.98 1.25 -11.66
C LEU A 3 -2.40 1.47 -12.18
N LYS A 4 -2.67 2.57 -12.89
CA LYS A 4 -4.01 2.84 -13.42
C LYS A 4 -4.53 1.72 -14.33
N TYR A 5 -3.66 1.08 -15.10
CA TYR A 5 -4.06 -0.03 -15.97
C TYR A 5 -4.39 -1.30 -15.21
N MET A 6 -3.77 -1.51 -14.05
CA MET A 6 -4.11 -2.62 -13.15
C MET A 6 -5.49 -2.40 -12.52
N ILE A 7 -5.83 -1.14 -12.19
CA ILE A 7 -7.13 -0.76 -11.65
C ILE A 7 -8.20 -0.90 -12.73
N PHE A 8 -8.02 -0.29 -13.90
CA PHE A 8 -9.01 -0.34 -14.99
C PHE A 8 -9.18 -1.77 -15.55
N GLY A 9 -8.13 -2.58 -15.54
CA GLY A 9 -8.18 -3.99 -15.91
C GLY A 9 -8.71 -4.91 -14.82
N ASN A 10 -9.09 -4.37 -13.65
CA ASN A 10 -9.54 -5.12 -12.49
C ASN A 10 -8.63 -6.32 -12.17
N VAL A 11 -7.31 -6.05 -12.11
CA VAL A 11 -6.31 -7.11 -11.88
C VAL A 11 -6.33 -7.53 -10.42
N LEU A 12 -6.92 -8.69 -10.16
CA LEU A 12 -7.11 -9.24 -8.83
C LEU A 12 -6.22 -10.46 -8.61
N ARG A 13 -5.69 -10.60 -7.41
CA ARG A 13 -5.08 -11.82 -6.90
C ARG A 13 -6.17 -12.71 -6.30
N ASN A 14 -6.19 -13.97 -6.67
CA ASN A 14 -7.20 -14.95 -6.23
C ASN A 14 -8.66 -14.49 -6.47
N GLY A 15 -8.88 -13.63 -7.47
CA GLY A 15 -10.21 -13.11 -7.81
C GLY A 15 -10.79 -12.08 -6.84
N THR A 16 -10.08 -11.66 -5.81
CA THR A 16 -10.60 -10.78 -4.76
C THR A 16 -9.68 -9.62 -4.39
N TYR A 17 -8.39 -9.88 -4.21
CA TYR A 17 -7.46 -8.85 -3.70
C TYR A 17 -6.90 -7.97 -4.83
N PRO A 18 -7.13 -6.64 -4.80
CA PRO A 18 -6.61 -5.72 -5.81
C PRO A 18 -5.08 -5.68 -5.78
N ILE A 19 -4.45 -6.24 -6.81
CA ILE A 19 -2.98 -6.37 -6.85
C ILE A 19 -2.28 -5.01 -6.98
N SER A 20 -3.01 -3.97 -7.40
CA SER A 20 -2.52 -2.59 -7.44
C SER A 20 -2.00 -2.10 -6.09
N VAL A 21 -2.60 -2.55 -4.97
CA VAL A 21 -2.21 -2.16 -3.60
C VAL A 21 -0.85 -2.71 -3.19
N SER A 22 -0.43 -3.84 -3.75
CA SER A 22 0.86 -4.46 -3.40
C SER A 22 1.95 -4.24 -4.43
N SER A 23 1.62 -3.77 -5.62
CA SER A 23 2.58 -3.59 -6.73
C SER A 23 3.22 -2.21 -6.77
N GLU A 24 2.72 -1.22 -6.04
CA GLU A 24 3.31 0.12 -6.00
C GLU A 24 4.76 0.12 -5.50
N ARG A 25 5.13 -0.82 -4.64
CA ARG A 25 6.51 -0.97 -4.14
C ARG A 25 7.51 -1.29 -5.25
N ILE A 26 7.11 -2.10 -6.24
CA ILE A 26 7.95 -2.37 -7.41
C ILE A 26 8.18 -1.08 -8.20
N PHE A 27 7.15 -0.25 -8.38
CA PHE A 27 7.30 1.02 -9.10
C PHE A 27 8.13 2.05 -8.32
N GLN A 28 8.05 2.04 -6.98
CA GLN A 28 8.96 2.82 -6.13
C GLN A 28 10.41 2.35 -6.31
N ALA A 29 10.64 1.04 -6.22
CA ALA A 29 11.97 0.47 -6.41
C ALA A 29 12.55 0.79 -7.80
N LEU A 30 11.74 0.70 -8.86
CA LEU A 30 12.13 1.10 -10.22
C LEU A 30 12.56 2.57 -10.30
N ALA A 31 11.83 3.47 -9.64
CA ALA A 31 12.17 4.89 -9.62
C ALA A 31 13.47 5.15 -8.85
N ILE A 32 13.64 4.51 -7.69
CA ILE A 32 14.85 4.62 -6.87
C ILE A 32 16.07 4.08 -7.62
N ALA A 33 15.98 2.89 -8.22
CA ALA A 33 17.09 2.29 -8.97
C ALA A 33 17.53 3.16 -10.16
N ARG A 34 16.57 3.73 -10.89
CA ARG A 34 16.87 4.66 -11.99
C ARG A 34 17.56 5.92 -11.49
N TYR A 35 17.05 6.51 -10.41
CA TYR A 35 17.65 7.69 -9.83
C TYR A 35 19.05 7.42 -9.27
N ALA A 36 19.25 6.30 -8.58
CA ALA A 36 20.58 5.90 -8.11
C ALA A 36 21.60 5.80 -9.24
N ASN A 37 21.24 5.17 -10.36
CA ASN A 37 22.10 5.12 -11.54
C ASN A 37 22.34 6.50 -12.16
N GLU A 38 21.33 7.37 -12.20
CA GLU A 38 21.41 8.72 -12.75
C GLU A 38 22.42 9.59 -11.98
N ILE A 39 22.39 9.51 -10.64
CA ILE A 39 23.29 10.31 -9.78
C ILE A 39 24.61 9.61 -9.47
N GLY A 40 24.82 8.38 -9.92
CA GLY A 40 26.01 7.59 -9.59
C GLY A 40 26.12 7.26 -8.09
N ALA A 41 25.01 6.86 -7.47
CA ALA A 41 24.99 6.50 -6.06
C ALA A 41 25.81 5.25 -5.78
N ASP A 42 26.55 5.22 -4.67
CA ASP A 42 27.31 4.06 -4.21
C ASP A 42 26.40 3.04 -3.50
N ALA A 43 25.34 3.51 -2.84
CA ALA A 43 24.44 2.66 -2.05
C ALA A 43 22.97 3.13 -2.12
N ILE A 44 22.05 2.17 -1.90
CA ILE A 44 20.62 2.39 -1.67
C ILE A 44 20.27 1.80 -0.30
N ALA A 45 19.69 2.60 0.60
CA ALA A 45 19.23 2.13 1.90
C ALA A 45 17.71 1.99 1.96
N HIS A 46 17.22 0.93 2.61
CA HIS A 46 15.80 0.77 2.92
C HIS A 46 15.56 0.04 4.25
N GLY A 47 14.39 0.31 4.88
CA GLY A 47 14.02 -0.22 6.19
C GLY A 47 13.07 -1.44 6.12
N SER A 48 13.02 -2.18 5.03
CA SER A 48 12.13 -3.35 4.94
C SER A 48 12.61 -4.47 5.84
N THR A 49 11.67 -5.06 6.60
CA THR A 49 11.96 -6.17 7.52
C THR A 49 12.06 -7.50 6.78
N GLY A 50 12.77 -8.47 7.37
CA GLY A 50 12.94 -9.82 6.81
C GLY A 50 11.67 -10.66 6.67
N ALA A 51 10.60 -10.31 7.42
CA ALA A 51 9.34 -11.04 7.40
C ALA A 51 8.36 -10.59 6.29
N GLY A 52 8.56 -9.38 5.73
CA GLY A 52 7.66 -8.79 4.74
C GLY A 52 8.04 -9.12 3.29
N ASN A 53 7.10 -8.88 2.37
CA ASN A 53 7.35 -9.04 0.93
C ASN A 53 8.10 -7.84 0.32
N ASP A 54 8.12 -6.69 0.98
CA ASP A 54 8.70 -5.48 0.42
C ASP A 54 10.21 -5.59 0.23
N GLN A 55 10.91 -6.29 1.14
CA GLN A 55 12.32 -6.58 0.97
C GLN A 55 12.62 -7.26 -0.38
N ILE A 56 11.82 -8.26 -0.76
CA ILE A 56 12.03 -8.98 -2.03
C ILE A 56 11.76 -8.06 -3.22
N ARG A 57 10.73 -7.23 -3.14
CA ARG A 57 10.40 -6.29 -4.22
C ARG A 57 11.51 -5.26 -4.43
N PHE A 58 12.06 -4.72 -3.34
CA PHE A 58 13.17 -3.77 -3.39
C PHE A 58 14.47 -4.45 -3.83
N ASP A 59 14.91 -5.48 -3.11
CA ASP A 59 16.19 -6.14 -3.36
C ASP A 59 16.27 -6.69 -4.79
N MET A 60 15.25 -7.43 -5.25
CA MET A 60 15.23 -7.97 -6.61
C MET A 60 15.29 -6.87 -7.68
N THR A 61 14.56 -5.76 -7.46
CA THR A 61 14.57 -4.65 -8.39
C THR A 61 15.93 -3.96 -8.45
N PHE A 62 16.56 -3.74 -7.29
CA PHE A 62 17.88 -3.10 -7.20
C PHE A 62 18.97 -4.01 -7.78
N LEU A 63 18.99 -5.30 -7.44
CA LEU A 63 19.94 -6.26 -8.01
C LEU A 63 19.90 -6.35 -9.54
N VAL A 64 18.70 -6.20 -10.13
CA VAL A 64 18.55 -6.27 -11.59
C VAL A 64 18.87 -4.95 -12.28
N LEU A 65 18.44 -3.81 -11.71
CA LEU A 65 18.50 -2.51 -12.38
C LEU A 65 19.64 -1.61 -11.93
N ALA A 66 20.22 -1.86 -10.77
CA ALA A 66 21.35 -1.15 -10.22
C ALA A 66 22.37 -2.14 -9.61
N PRO A 67 22.89 -3.10 -10.40
CA PRO A 67 23.68 -4.23 -9.88
C PRO A 67 25.02 -3.83 -9.24
N ASN A 68 25.49 -2.62 -9.50
CA ASN A 68 26.74 -2.10 -8.94
C ASN A 68 26.55 -1.23 -7.69
N VAL A 69 25.30 -1.06 -7.24
CA VAL A 69 24.94 -0.24 -6.07
C VAL A 69 24.80 -1.16 -4.86
N GLU A 70 25.43 -0.81 -3.74
CA GLU A 70 25.29 -1.54 -2.48
C GLU A 70 23.87 -1.39 -1.92
N ILE A 71 23.29 -2.47 -1.39
CA ILE A 71 21.98 -2.45 -0.73
C ILE A 71 22.20 -2.50 0.78
N ILE A 72 21.80 -1.42 1.48
CA ILE A 72 21.93 -1.27 2.93
C ILE A 72 20.57 -1.51 3.58
N THR A 73 20.48 -2.48 4.48
CA THR A 73 19.22 -2.93 5.10
C THR A 73 19.33 -3.02 6.63
N LEU A 74 19.63 -1.91 7.29
CA LEU A 74 19.95 -1.85 8.73
C LEU A 74 18.90 -2.56 9.60
N THR A 75 17.60 -2.34 9.36
CA THR A 75 16.52 -2.97 10.14
C THR A 75 16.58 -4.49 10.06
N ARG A 76 16.90 -5.05 8.90
CA ARG A 76 17.01 -6.48 8.67
C ARG A 76 18.35 -7.04 9.19
N ASP A 77 19.43 -6.36 8.85
CA ASP A 77 20.80 -6.84 9.11
C ASP A 77 21.12 -6.82 10.61
N MET A 78 20.59 -5.84 11.33
CA MET A 78 20.73 -5.72 12.79
C MET A 78 19.57 -6.35 13.56
N ALA A 79 18.57 -6.92 12.87
CA ALA A 79 17.36 -7.49 13.48
C ALA A 79 16.67 -6.51 14.45
N LEU A 80 16.58 -5.23 14.07
CA LEU A 80 16.04 -4.18 14.92
C LEU A 80 14.57 -4.45 15.23
N SER A 81 14.23 -4.38 16.53
CA SER A 81 12.83 -4.42 16.96
C SER A 81 12.19 -3.04 16.85
N ARG A 82 10.86 -3.01 16.69
CA ARG A 82 10.10 -1.75 16.66
C ARG A 82 10.30 -0.93 17.95
N ASP A 83 10.38 -1.60 19.10
CA ASP A 83 10.62 -0.91 20.38
C ASP A 83 11.99 -0.25 20.42
N PHE A 84 13.01 -0.92 19.89
CA PHE A 84 14.35 -0.33 19.74
C PHE A 84 14.32 0.90 18.84
N GLU A 85 13.69 0.81 17.67
CA GLU A 85 13.58 1.92 16.72
C GLU A 85 12.83 3.12 17.32
N ILE A 86 11.74 2.88 18.07
CA ILE A 86 10.97 3.92 18.76
C ILE A 86 11.82 4.60 19.83
N ASN A 87 12.53 3.82 20.66
CA ASN A 87 13.37 4.37 21.72
C ASN A 87 14.53 5.18 21.13
N TYR A 88 15.17 4.67 20.09
CA TYR A 88 16.22 5.40 19.38
C TYR A 88 15.73 6.75 18.84
N LEU A 89 14.55 6.79 18.21
CA LEU A 89 13.96 8.04 17.72
C LEU A 89 13.70 9.04 18.85
N LYS A 90 13.14 8.57 19.98
CA LYS A 90 12.89 9.41 21.15
C LYS A 90 14.18 9.99 21.75
N GLU A 91 15.22 9.16 21.89
CA GLU A 91 16.53 9.58 22.41
C GLU A 91 17.20 10.65 21.52
N HIS A 92 16.87 10.62 20.20
CA HIS A 92 17.37 11.61 19.24
C HIS A 92 16.41 12.78 19.01
N GLY A 93 15.44 13.00 19.91
CA GLY A 93 14.55 14.16 19.88
C GLY A 93 13.42 14.10 18.86
N PHE A 94 13.12 12.89 18.34
CA PHE A 94 11.99 12.70 17.45
C PHE A 94 10.72 12.52 18.26
N GLU A 95 9.79 13.46 18.17
CA GLU A 95 8.48 13.38 18.79
C GLU A 95 7.44 12.94 17.75
N ALA A 96 6.80 11.81 18.00
CA ALA A 96 5.71 11.28 17.19
C ALA A 96 4.70 10.53 18.08
N ASP A 97 3.45 10.47 17.63
CA ASP A 97 2.43 9.65 18.28
C ASP A 97 2.64 8.17 17.93
N PHE A 98 3.46 7.50 18.73
CA PHE A 98 3.77 6.08 18.54
C PHE A 98 2.60 5.15 18.93
N THR A 99 1.51 5.66 19.53
CA THR A 99 0.32 4.87 19.86
C THR A 99 -0.46 4.43 18.62
N LYS A 100 -0.31 5.17 17.51
CA LYS A 100 -0.88 4.83 16.19
C LYS A 100 -0.20 3.64 15.51
N LEU A 101 0.88 3.11 16.06
CA LEU A 101 1.63 1.98 15.51
C LEU A 101 0.96 0.61 15.75
N LYS A 102 -0.25 0.58 16.32
CA LYS A 102 -1.04 -0.66 16.49
C LYS A 102 -1.32 -1.34 15.16
N TYR A 103 -1.54 -0.55 14.11
CA TYR A 103 -1.79 -1.05 12.75
C TYR A 103 -0.64 -0.66 11.81
N SER A 104 -0.42 -1.49 10.83
CA SER A 104 0.45 -1.19 9.68
C SER A 104 -0.41 -0.94 8.46
N TYR A 105 -0.32 0.25 7.90
CA TYR A 105 -1.07 0.68 6.73
C TYR A 105 -0.19 0.69 5.49
N ASN A 106 -0.72 0.14 4.38
CA ASN A 106 -0.16 0.37 3.05
C ASN A 106 -1.23 1.09 2.22
N VAL A 107 -1.03 2.39 2.04
CA VAL A 107 -1.95 3.25 1.29
C VAL A 107 -1.50 3.28 -0.18
N GLY A 108 -2.41 2.93 -1.07
CA GLY A 108 -2.20 2.95 -2.52
C GLY A 108 -3.17 3.87 -3.25
N LEU A 109 -3.04 3.95 -4.57
CA LEU A 109 -3.96 4.73 -5.42
C LEU A 109 -5.40 4.15 -5.40
N TRP A 110 -5.55 2.87 -5.14
CA TRP A 110 -6.82 2.16 -5.07
C TRP A 110 -6.84 1.30 -3.82
N GLY A 111 -7.25 1.93 -2.72
CA GLY A 111 -7.44 1.28 -1.46
C GLY A 111 -6.20 1.18 -0.57
N THR A 112 -6.46 0.74 0.63
CA THR A 112 -5.50 0.65 1.73
C THR A 112 -5.55 -0.75 2.34
N SER A 113 -4.40 -1.38 2.54
CA SER A 113 -4.33 -2.60 3.35
C SER A 113 -3.99 -2.26 4.80
N ILE A 114 -4.65 -2.94 5.74
CA ILE A 114 -4.54 -2.73 7.18
C ILE A 114 -4.14 -4.04 7.83
N CYS A 115 -2.99 -4.06 8.49
CA CYS A 115 -2.45 -5.24 9.18
C CYS A 115 -2.23 -4.97 10.66
N GLY A 116 -2.34 -6.00 11.49
CA GLY A 116 -2.11 -5.88 12.95
C GLY A 116 -3.38 -5.62 13.74
N GLY A 117 -3.21 -5.23 15.00
CA GLY A 117 -4.33 -4.98 15.90
C GLY A 117 -5.18 -6.23 16.18
N GLU A 118 -6.49 -6.06 16.24
CA GLU A 118 -7.47 -7.09 16.59
C GLU A 118 -7.47 -8.28 15.63
N ILE A 119 -7.14 -8.06 14.37
CA ILE A 119 -7.14 -9.13 13.36
C ILE A 119 -5.98 -10.12 13.48
N LEU A 120 -5.09 -9.95 14.45
CA LEU A 120 -4.14 -10.97 14.86
C LEU A 120 -4.83 -12.15 15.54
N ASP A 121 -5.97 -11.89 16.18
CA ASP A 121 -6.87 -12.92 16.71
C ASP A 121 -7.89 -13.29 15.62
N SER A 122 -7.94 -14.59 15.27
CA SER A 122 -8.83 -15.10 14.22
C SER A 122 -10.32 -14.90 14.49
N ALA A 123 -10.71 -14.70 15.74
CA ALA A 123 -12.10 -14.47 16.15
C ALA A 123 -12.55 -13.00 16.06
N GLN A 124 -11.63 -12.06 15.81
CA GLN A 124 -11.93 -10.64 15.81
C GLN A 124 -11.84 -10.02 14.40
N GLY A 125 -12.67 -8.99 14.14
CA GLY A 125 -12.61 -8.14 12.97
C GLY A 125 -11.87 -6.84 13.25
N LEU A 126 -11.66 -6.02 12.20
CA LEU A 126 -11.21 -4.65 12.38
C LEU A 126 -12.35 -3.81 12.98
N PRO A 127 -12.08 -3.01 14.03
CA PRO A 127 -13.03 -2.02 14.51
C PRO A 127 -13.15 -0.87 13.49
N GLU A 128 -14.27 -0.15 13.53
CA GLU A 128 -14.50 1.01 12.65
C GLU A 128 -13.34 2.02 12.73
N SER A 129 -12.81 2.27 13.92
CA SER A 129 -11.70 3.20 14.17
C SER A 129 -10.37 2.81 13.52
N ALA A 130 -10.23 1.57 13.04
CA ALA A 130 -9.02 1.11 12.34
C ALA A 130 -9.00 1.54 10.87
N TYR A 131 -10.14 1.84 10.27
CA TYR A 131 -10.21 2.31 8.90
C TYR A 131 -9.78 3.78 8.82
N LEU A 132 -9.01 4.13 7.79
CA LEU A 132 -8.55 5.52 7.59
C LEU A 132 -9.69 6.43 7.14
N LYS A 133 -10.64 5.88 6.39
CA LYS A 133 -11.84 6.59 5.94
C LYS A 133 -13.04 6.07 6.68
N GLN A 134 -13.77 6.96 7.33
CA GLN A 134 -14.96 6.60 8.10
C GLN A 134 -16.19 6.56 7.20
N VAL A 135 -17.20 5.75 7.56
CA VAL A 135 -18.48 5.75 6.86
C VAL A 135 -19.24 7.01 7.24
N GLU A 136 -19.53 7.84 6.24
CA GLU A 136 -20.21 9.14 6.41
C GLU A 136 -21.64 9.13 5.91
N LYS A 137 -21.97 8.21 5.01
CA LYS A 137 -23.28 8.15 4.34
C LYS A 137 -23.98 6.82 4.60
N THR A 138 -25.29 6.88 4.67
CA THR A 138 -26.20 5.72 4.75
C THR A 138 -27.19 5.74 3.59
N GLY A 139 -27.75 4.58 3.25
CA GLY A 139 -28.70 4.45 2.13
C GLY A 139 -28.01 4.12 0.81
N SER A 140 -28.53 4.61 -0.29
CA SER A 140 -28.02 4.33 -1.65
C SER A 140 -27.98 5.58 -2.50
N GLU A 141 -26.98 5.67 -3.36
CA GLU A 141 -26.79 6.72 -4.35
C GLU A 141 -26.38 6.08 -5.67
N GLN A 142 -26.78 6.68 -6.79
CA GLN A 142 -26.36 6.22 -8.10
C GLN A 142 -25.01 6.82 -8.45
N LEU A 143 -24.05 5.96 -8.79
CA LEU A 143 -22.77 6.35 -9.35
C LEU A 143 -22.74 5.99 -10.84
N ARG A 144 -22.56 7.01 -11.68
CA ARG A 144 -22.39 6.83 -13.13
C ARG A 144 -20.92 6.96 -13.50
N ILE A 145 -20.35 5.90 -14.04
CA ILE A 145 -18.98 5.88 -14.53
C ILE A 145 -19.01 5.68 -16.05
N GLU A 146 -18.38 6.58 -16.80
CA GLU A 146 -18.26 6.48 -18.25
C GLU A 146 -16.84 6.08 -18.63
N PHE A 147 -16.74 5.12 -19.53
CA PHE A 147 -15.46 4.63 -20.05
C PHE A 147 -15.26 5.02 -21.50
N LYS A 148 -14.02 5.36 -21.86
CA LYS A 148 -13.60 5.58 -23.25
C LYS A 148 -12.27 4.87 -23.46
N ASN A 149 -12.21 3.99 -24.46
CA ASN A 149 -11.03 3.19 -24.76
C ASN A 149 -10.47 2.39 -23.55
N GLY A 150 -11.37 1.90 -22.67
CA GLY A 150 -11.00 1.13 -21.49
C GLY A 150 -10.48 1.95 -20.29
N GLU A 151 -10.47 3.27 -20.39
CA GLU A 151 -10.12 4.18 -19.29
C GLU A 151 -11.36 4.94 -18.81
N VAL A 152 -11.42 5.26 -17.52
CA VAL A 152 -12.48 6.13 -16.99
C VAL A 152 -12.40 7.48 -17.67
N HIS A 153 -13.53 7.92 -18.24
CA HIS A 153 -13.66 9.18 -18.95
C HIS A 153 -14.40 10.21 -18.12
N ALA A 154 -15.51 9.82 -17.51
CA ALA A 154 -16.30 10.71 -16.66
C ALA A 154 -16.88 9.99 -15.44
N VAL A 155 -17.10 10.74 -14.37
CA VAL A 155 -17.76 10.30 -13.13
C VAL A 155 -18.91 11.27 -12.85
N ASN A 156 -20.13 10.75 -12.77
CA ASN A 156 -21.37 11.56 -12.59
C ASN A 156 -21.49 12.73 -13.57
N GLY A 157 -21.01 12.54 -14.83
CA GLY A 157 -21.04 13.54 -15.88
C GLY A 157 -19.86 14.53 -15.87
N GLU A 158 -19.00 14.53 -14.85
CA GLU A 158 -17.76 15.29 -14.83
C GLU A 158 -16.68 14.56 -15.61
N VAL A 159 -16.09 15.19 -16.63
CA VAL A 159 -15.04 14.63 -17.48
C VAL A 159 -13.67 14.83 -16.82
N PHE A 160 -12.88 13.76 -16.78
CA PHE A 160 -11.53 13.78 -16.23
C PHE A 160 -10.47 13.53 -17.32
N GLU A 161 -9.63 14.51 -17.56
CA GLU A 161 -8.42 14.34 -18.37
C GLU A 161 -7.34 13.57 -17.58
N ASP A 162 -7.15 13.90 -16.31
CA ASP A 162 -6.32 13.14 -15.39
C ASP A 162 -7.07 11.91 -14.85
N LYS A 163 -6.62 10.74 -15.27
CA LYS A 163 -7.21 9.45 -14.87
C LYS A 163 -6.94 9.08 -13.40
N ILE A 164 -5.92 9.67 -12.80
CA ILE A 164 -5.67 9.50 -11.36
C ILE A 164 -6.74 10.26 -10.56
N ALA A 165 -7.04 11.49 -10.94
CA ALA A 165 -8.11 12.26 -10.34
C ALA A 165 -9.48 11.57 -10.47
N ALA A 166 -9.75 10.93 -11.62
CA ALA A 166 -10.97 10.13 -11.80
C ALA A 166 -11.05 8.95 -10.83
N ILE A 167 -9.96 8.21 -10.63
CA ILE A 167 -9.89 7.10 -9.69
C ILE A 167 -10.10 7.60 -8.26
N GLN A 168 -9.42 8.67 -7.87
CA GLN A 168 -9.56 9.28 -6.54
C GLN A 168 -10.99 9.77 -6.28
N LYS A 169 -11.67 10.28 -7.31
CA LYS A 169 -13.08 10.70 -7.19
C LYS A 169 -14.01 9.51 -6.94
N ILE A 170 -13.79 8.40 -7.62
CA ILE A 170 -14.57 7.17 -7.40
C ILE A 170 -14.32 6.63 -5.99
N GLU A 171 -13.06 6.62 -5.56
CA GLU A 171 -12.65 6.19 -4.22
C GLU A 171 -13.30 7.06 -3.13
N GLU A 172 -13.29 8.39 -3.27
CA GLU A 172 -13.95 9.33 -2.36
C GLU A 172 -15.43 8.99 -2.18
N ILE A 173 -16.13 8.78 -3.30
CA ILE A 173 -17.57 8.47 -3.28
C ILE A 173 -17.80 7.10 -2.62
N GLY A 174 -17.05 6.08 -3.00
CA GLY A 174 -17.20 4.72 -2.46
C GLY A 174 -16.85 4.63 -0.98
N ALA A 175 -15.78 5.28 -0.55
CA ALA A 175 -15.32 5.28 0.83
C ALA A 175 -16.35 5.89 1.80
N ALA A 176 -17.08 6.93 1.38
CA ALA A 176 -18.12 7.54 2.19
C ALA A 176 -19.26 6.57 2.56
N TYR A 177 -19.42 5.48 1.79
CA TYR A 177 -20.38 4.39 2.06
C TYR A 177 -19.71 3.14 2.63
N GLY A 178 -18.39 3.13 2.83
CA GLY A 178 -17.63 1.95 3.25
C GLY A 178 -17.55 0.86 2.18
N ILE A 179 -17.77 1.20 0.91
CA ILE A 179 -17.68 0.25 -0.21
C ILE A 179 -16.21 -0.17 -0.39
N GLY A 180 -15.99 -1.45 -0.66
CA GLY A 180 -14.65 -2.02 -0.87
C GLY A 180 -13.95 -2.49 0.40
N ARG A 181 -14.59 -2.42 1.56
CA ARG A 181 -14.07 -3.00 2.79
C ARG A 181 -14.18 -4.52 2.77
N ASP A 182 -13.07 -5.20 3.05
CA ASP A 182 -13.03 -6.67 3.08
C ASP A 182 -11.91 -7.18 3.98
N MET A 183 -11.87 -8.49 4.18
CA MET A 183 -10.82 -9.19 4.92
C MET A 183 -10.20 -10.28 4.05
N HIS A 184 -8.91 -10.17 3.81
CA HIS A 184 -8.16 -11.11 2.99
C HIS A 184 -7.15 -11.90 3.82
N VAL A 185 -6.76 -13.08 3.35
CA VAL A 185 -5.61 -13.80 3.88
C VAL A 185 -4.38 -13.38 3.10
N GLY A 186 -3.44 -12.73 3.80
CA GLY A 186 -2.16 -12.33 3.24
C GLY A 186 -1.14 -13.44 3.35
N ASP A 187 -0.26 -13.55 2.35
CA ASP A 187 0.89 -14.44 2.36
C ASP A 187 2.18 -13.68 2.05
N THR A 188 3.28 -14.27 2.49
CA THR A 188 4.64 -13.81 2.21
C THR A 188 5.39 -14.92 1.51
N ILE A 189 6.61 -14.64 1.07
CA ILE A 189 7.49 -15.65 0.48
C ILE A 189 7.80 -16.81 1.44
N ILE A 190 7.71 -16.55 2.75
CA ILE A 190 7.96 -17.56 3.80
C ILE A 190 6.69 -18.25 4.30
N GLY A 191 5.52 -17.94 3.74
CA GLY A 191 4.27 -18.60 4.10
C GLY A 191 3.10 -17.63 4.33
N ILE A 192 2.10 -18.07 5.09
CA ILE A 192 0.91 -17.28 5.42
C ILE A 192 1.30 -16.17 6.40
N LYS A 193 1.04 -14.92 6.03
CA LYS A 193 1.28 -13.76 6.89
C LYS A 193 0.19 -13.61 7.97
N GLY A 194 -1.04 -13.93 7.63
CA GLY A 194 -2.22 -13.73 8.46
C GLY A 194 -3.32 -12.95 7.74
N ARG A 195 -4.26 -12.41 8.49
CA ARG A 195 -5.36 -11.63 7.95
C ARG A 195 -4.93 -10.19 7.66
N VAL A 196 -5.47 -9.67 6.59
CA VAL A 196 -5.25 -8.29 6.11
C VAL A 196 -6.61 -7.67 5.88
N GLY A 197 -6.93 -6.61 6.61
CA GLY A 197 -8.07 -5.76 6.30
C GLY A 197 -7.79 -4.90 5.08
N PHE A 198 -8.84 -4.54 4.39
CA PHE A 198 -8.77 -3.74 3.19
C PHE A 198 -9.91 -2.73 3.13
N GLU A 199 -9.64 -1.53 2.64
CA GLU A 199 -10.63 -0.55 2.21
C GLU A 199 -10.23 0.01 0.84
N ALA A 200 -11.20 0.22 -0.03
CA ALA A 200 -11.02 0.86 -1.33
C ALA A 200 -11.48 2.33 -1.29
#